data_53980da442436e21f28d17f5fd2bdcc8
#
_entry.id   53980da442436e21f28d17f5fd2bdcc8
#
_cell.length_a   1.000
_cell.length_b   1.000
_cell.length_c   1.000
_cell.angle_alpha   90.00
_cell.angle_beta   90.00
_cell.angle_gamma   90.00
#
_symmetry.space_group_name_H-M   'P 1'
#
loop_
_entity.id
_entity.type
_entity.pdbx_description
1 polymer ?
#
loop_
_entity_poly.entity_id
_entity_poly.type
_entity_poly.pdbx_seq_one_letter_code
_entity_poly.pdbx_strand_id
1 'polypeptide(L)'
;NEKFLSNFDRSDVATIVNRSLSRLGVDQVDIVQLHWWKYEDRHYLAAMEELFKLKEAGKIKHIGVTNFDVERLKEMVAANFTPASHQIQYSILDRRAENGMADFCIENGIGILCYGTVAGGFLSEKFLNKPEPKTVETRSSVKYQLIIDEFGGWDLFQELLSVLNKIAKSHQADIGTIASAWVLNRPAVKAVIVGARNVSHMDSNLKIPTIEFTDDEMFEINEVLKKSKGPNGPVYHLERYFDKHRNIMHTNNN
;
A
#
# COMPACT_ATOMS: atom_id res chain seq x y z
N ASN A 1 -22.22 1.07 2.78
CA ASN A 1 -22.00 0.91 4.21
C ASN A 1 -21.95 2.22 5.00
N GLU A 2 -22.65 3.27 4.53
CA GLU A 2 -22.84 4.49 5.31
C GLU A 2 -23.59 4.23 6.63
N LYS A 3 -24.42 3.19 6.69
CA LYS A 3 -25.10 2.75 7.93
C LYS A 3 -24.13 2.31 9.05
N PHE A 4 -22.93 1.83 8.73
CA PHE A 4 -21.94 1.42 9.74
C PHE A 4 -21.19 2.60 10.37
N LEU A 5 -21.08 3.73 9.69
CA LEU A 5 -20.31 4.89 10.17
C LEU A 5 -21.15 5.87 10.99
N SER A 6 -22.47 5.91 10.80
CA SER A 6 -23.37 6.76 11.57
C SER A 6 -23.76 6.21 12.94
N ASN A 7 -23.47 4.91 13.21
CA ASN A 7 -23.82 4.21 14.44
C ASN A 7 -22.62 3.35 14.92
N PHE A 8 -21.41 3.93 14.98
CA PHE A 8 -20.27 3.20 15.56
C PHE A 8 -20.56 2.91 17.04
N ASP A 9 -20.66 1.60 17.36
CA ASP A 9 -20.69 1.11 18.72
C ASP A 9 -19.32 0.46 19.04
N ARG A 10 -18.73 0.83 20.17
CA ARG A 10 -17.48 0.23 20.66
C ARG A 10 -17.56 -1.29 20.77
N SER A 11 -18.73 -1.82 21.14
CA SER A 11 -18.98 -3.26 21.22
C SER A 11 -18.86 -4.01 19.91
N ASP A 12 -19.01 -3.32 18.77
CA ASP A 12 -18.85 -3.90 17.43
C ASP A 12 -17.40 -4.35 17.19
N VAL A 13 -16.42 -3.62 17.71
CA VAL A 13 -14.99 -3.97 17.58
C VAL A 13 -14.72 -5.34 18.18
N ALA A 14 -15.15 -5.53 19.43
CA ALA A 14 -14.98 -6.81 20.14
C ALA A 14 -15.75 -7.95 19.42
N THR A 15 -16.95 -7.67 18.95
CA THR A 15 -17.79 -8.63 18.21
C THR A 15 -17.10 -9.08 16.90
N ILE A 16 -16.52 -8.14 16.14
CA ILE A 16 -15.82 -8.45 14.89
C ILE A 16 -14.56 -9.27 15.16
N VAL A 17 -13.76 -8.90 16.16
CA VAL A 17 -12.54 -9.64 16.52
C VAL A 17 -12.89 -11.04 17.00
N ASN A 18 -13.85 -11.20 17.94
CA ASN A 18 -14.26 -12.51 18.44
C ASN A 18 -14.81 -13.42 17.34
N ARG A 19 -15.55 -12.85 16.38
CA ARG A 19 -16.01 -13.59 15.19
C ARG A 19 -14.84 -14.06 14.33
N SER A 20 -13.81 -13.25 14.18
CA SER A 20 -12.60 -13.62 13.42
C SER A 20 -11.85 -14.75 14.13
N LEU A 21 -11.64 -14.65 15.44
CA LEU A 21 -11.05 -15.71 16.25
C LEU A 21 -11.80 -17.04 16.09
N SER A 22 -13.13 -17.01 16.25
CA SER A 22 -13.98 -18.19 16.09
C SER A 22 -13.87 -18.81 14.68
N ARG A 23 -13.85 -17.99 13.63
CA ARG A 23 -13.74 -18.48 12.24
C ARG A 23 -12.38 -19.06 11.92
N LEU A 24 -11.32 -18.52 12.51
CA LEU A 24 -9.95 -19.01 12.35
C LEU A 24 -9.65 -20.22 13.24
N GLY A 25 -10.47 -20.48 14.27
CA GLY A 25 -10.23 -21.53 15.25
C GLY A 25 -9.02 -21.26 16.13
N VAL A 26 -8.76 -20.00 16.49
CA VAL A 26 -7.62 -19.58 17.31
C VAL A 26 -8.08 -18.71 18.47
N ASP A 27 -7.31 -18.70 19.56
CA ASP A 27 -7.57 -17.86 20.74
C ASP A 27 -6.97 -16.45 20.60
N GLN A 28 -5.93 -16.31 19.76
CA GLN A 28 -5.25 -15.05 19.50
C GLN A 28 -4.94 -14.91 18.00
N VAL A 29 -5.14 -13.73 17.44
CA VAL A 29 -4.66 -13.38 16.09
C VAL A 29 -3.35 -12.61 16.17
N ASP A 30 -2.44 -12.86 15.24
CA ASP A 30 -1.13 -12.19 15.22
C ASP A 30 -1.26 -10.70 14.96
N ILE A 31 -2.13 -10.29 14.00
CA ILE A 31 -2.32 -8.88 13.67
C ILE A 31 -3.78 -8.59 13.29
N VAL A 32 -4.30 -7.50 13.81
CA VAL A 32 -5.54 -6.86 13.36
C VAL A 32 -5.22 -5.50 12.80
N GLN A 33 -5.71 -5.19 11.60
CA GLN A 33 -5.51 -3.90 10.96
C GLN A 33 -6.81 -3.11 10.93
N LEU A 34 -6.81 -1.91 11.56
CA LEU A 34 -7.92 -0.97 11.46
C LEU A 34 -7.89 -0.26 10.13
N HIS A 35 -9.00 -0.29 9.39
CA HIS A 35 -9.23 0.50 8.18
C HIS A 35 -10.31 1.55 8.45
N TRP A 36 -10.00 2.81 8.16
CA TRP A 36 -10.94 3.93 8.32
C TRP A 36 -10.81 4.89 7.16
N TRP A 37 -11.93 5.25 6.54
CA TRP A 37 -11.89 6.08 5.34
C TRP A 37 -12.37 7.52 5.58
N LYS A 38 -13.43 7.71 6.39
CA LYS A 38 -14.01 9.03 6.66
C LYS A 38 -13.31 9.68 7.85
N TYR A 39 -12.36 10.59 7.61
CA TYR A 39 -11.58 11.23 8.68
C TYR A 39 -12.37 12.27 9.47
N GLU A 40 -13.48 12.80 8.91
CA GLU A 40 -14.43 13.67 9.60
C GLU A 40 -15.08 12.95 10.79
N ASP A 41 -15.23 11.65 10.67
CA ASP A 41 -15.66 10.77 11.75
C ASP A 41 -14.41 10.27 12.52
N ARG A 42 -14.20 10.82 13.70
CA ARG A 42 -13.02 10.53 14.54
C ARG A 42 -13.18 9.29 15.43
N HIS A 43 -14.21 8.47 15.25
CA HIS A 43 -14.39 7.23 16.01
C HIS A 43 -13.27 6.21 15.80
N TYR A 44 -12.37 6.41 14.84
CA TYR A 44 -11.17 5.57 14.71
C TYR A 44 -10.30 5.57 16.00
N LEU A 45 -10.27 6.66 16.79
CA LEU A 45 -9.58 6.67 18.08
C LEU A 45 -10.26 5.77 19.11
N ALA A 46 -11.60 5.81 19.15
CA ALA A 46 -12.37 4.91 20.01
C ALA A 46 -12.23 3.44 19.56
N ALA A 47 -12.16 3.18 18.25
CA ALA A 47 -11.89 1.85 17.73
C ALA A 47 -10.48 1.36 18.11
N MET A 48 -9.47 2.23 18.06
CA MET A 48 -8.11 1.90 18.50
C MET A 48 -8.09 1.57 20.00
N GLU A 49 -8.76 2.36 20.84
CA GLU A 49 -8.87 2.08 22.28
C GLU A 49 -9.43 0.67 22.55
N GLU A 50 -10.51 0.28 21.87
CA GLU A 50 -11.09 -1.06 22.02
C GLU A 50 -10.16 -2.16 21.50
N LEU A 51 -9.44 -1.93 20.39
CA LEU A 51 -8.44 -2.88 19.91
C LEU A 51 -7.29 -3.05 20.92
N PHE A 52 -6.84 -1.98 21.57
CA PHE A 52 -5.81 -2.06 22.61
C PHE A 52 -6.29 -2.84 23.84
N LYS A 53 -7.54 -2.66 24.29
CA LYS A 53 -8.14 -3.50 25.33
C LYS A 53 -8.17 -4.98 24.96
N LEU A 54 -8.49 -5.30 23.71
CA LEU A 54 -8.47 -6.67 23.19
C LEU A 54 -7.04 -7.25 23.11
N LYS A 55 -6.05 -6.41 22.83
CA LYS A 55 -4.65 -6.78 22.90
C LYS A 55 -4.21 -7.09 24.34
N GLU A 56 -4.57 -6.25 25.31
CA GLU A 56 -4.30 -6.48 26.73
C GLU A 56 -4.99 -7.76 27.23
N ALA A 57 -6.18 -8.06 26.70
CA ALA A 57 -6.89 -9.32 26.98
C ALA A 57 -6.29 -10.55 26.26
N GLY A 58 -5.18 -10.39 25.53
CA GLY A 58 -4.49 -11.49 24.85
C GLY A 58 -5.15 -11.99 23.56
N LYS A 59 -6.19 -11.33 23.07
CA LYS A 59 -6.90 -11.72 21.82
C LYS A 59 -6.20 -11.27 20.54
N ILE A 60 -5.38 -10.23 20.63
CA ILE A 60 -4.64 -9.63 19.52
C ILE A 60 -3.18 -9.50 19.95
N LYS A 61 -2.23 -9.94 19.16
CA LYS A 61 -0.81 -9.79 19.43
C LYS A 61 -0.31 -8.41 19.00
N HIS A 62 -0.64 -7.98 17.78
CA HIS A 62 -0.25 -6.69 17.22
C HIS A 62 -1.45 -5.97 16.59
N ILE A 63 -1.48 -4.64 16.75
CA ILE A 63 -2.47 -3.80 16.10
C ILE A 63 -1.75 -3.03 14.99
N GLY A 64 -2.27 -3.14 13.77
CA GLY A 64 -1.87 -2.34 12.63
C GLY A 64 -2.98 -1.42 12.18
N VAL A 65 -2.67 -0.56 11.24
CA VAL A 65 -3.65 0.29 10.57
C VAL A 65 -3.45 0.24 9.06
N THR A 66 -4.44 0.67 8.29
CA THR A 66 -4.34 0.73 6.84
C THR A 66 -5.02 1.98 6.30
N ASN A 67 -4.40 2.61 5.30
CA ASN A 67 -4.91 3.75 4.55
C ASN A 67 -5.12 5.04 5.37
N PHE A 68 -4.37 5.23 6.44
CA PHE A 68 -4.33 6.50 7.18
C PHE A 68 -3.27 7.45 6.60
N ASP A 69 -3.49 8.75 6.73
CA ASP A 69 -2.47 9.77 6.49
C ASP A 69 -1.61 10.02 7.74
N VAL A 70 -0.55 10.82 7.59
CA VAL A 70 0.37 11.13 8.69
C VAL A 70 -0.34 11.84 9.85
N GLU A 71 -1.28 12.76 9.56
CA GLU A 71 -1.96 13.52 10.60
C GLU A 71 -2.80 12.62 11.51
N ARG A 72 -3.49 11.63 10.93
CA ARG A 72 -4.26 10.66 11.73
C ARG A 72 -3.38 9.72 12.52
N LEU A 73 -2.20 9.35 11.96
CA LEU A 73 -1.21 8.58 12.73
C LEU A 73 -0.65 9.39 13.90
N LYS A 74 -0.38 10.69 13.73
CA LYS A 74 0.03 11.59 14.82
C LYS A 74 -1.02 11.63 15.94
N GLU A 75 -2.30 11.71 15.58
CA GLU A 75 -3.39 11.69 16.55
C GLU A 75 -3.43 10.37 17.36
N MET A 76 -3.21 9.23 16.69
CA MET A 76 -3.15 7.92 17.36
C MET A 76 -1.96 7.84 18.30
N VAL A 77 -0.77 8.24 17.86
CA VAL A 77 0.45 8.22 18.70
C VAL A 77 0.31 9.15 19.90
N ALA A 78 -0.23 10.37 19.70
CA ALA A 78 -0.50 11.31 20.78
C ALA A 78 -1.51 10.78 21.82
N ALA A 79 -2.42 9.90 21.39
CA ALA A 79 -3.37 9.20 22.26
C ALA A 79 -2.78 7.92 22.89
N ASN A 80 -1.49 7.64 22.75
CA ASN A 80 -0.79 6.42 23.16
C ASN A 80 -1.27 5.12 22.46
N PHE A 81 -1.80 5.24 21.25
CA PHE A 81 -2.23 4.12 20.41
C PHE A 81 -1.28 3.95 19.23
N THR A 82 0.02 3.69 19.48
CA THR A 82 1.00 3.48 18.40
C THR A 82 0.75 2.14 17.72
N PRO A 83 0.40 2.13 16.42
CA PRO A 83 0.23 0.88 15.68
C PRO A 83 1.59 0.22 15.42
N ALA A 84 1.64 -1.11 15.39
CA ALA A 84 2.84 -1.87 15.05
C ALA A 84 3.16 -1.80 13.54
N SER A 85 2.13 -1.62 12.70
CA SER A 85 2.30 -1.52 11.26
C SER A 85 1.28 -0.59 10.62
N HIS A 86 1.68 -0.05 9.45
CA HIS A 86 0.79 0.72 8.59
C HIS A 86 0.83 0.15 7.17
N GLN A 87 -0.32 -0.33 6.69
CA GLN A 87 -0.45 -0.85 5.33
C GLN A 87 -0.85 0.27 4.39
N ILE A 88 -0.01 0.54 3.37
CA ILE A 88 -0.20 1.63 2.41
C ILE A 88 0.06 1.20 0.97
N GLN A 89 -0.46 1.98 0.02
CA GLN A 89 -0.02 1.91 -1.36
C GLN A 89 1.37 2.52 -1.48
N TYR A 90 2.29 1.75 -2.08
CA TYR A 90 3.62 2.23 -2.42
C TYR A 90 4.16 1.47 -3.62
N SER A 91 4.64 2.18 -4.61
CA SER A 91 5.29 1.61 -5.80
C SER A 91 6.32 2.57 -6.34
N ILE A 92 7.12 2.12 -7.28
CA ILE A 92 8.08 2.97 -7.98
C ILE A 92 7.40 4.12 -8.76
N LEU A 93 6.11 3.97 -9.12
CA LEU A 93 5.29 5.01 -9.77
C LEU A 93 4.64 5.96 -8.76
N ASP A 94 4.31 5.47 -7.56
CA ASP A 94 3.65 6.25 -6.51
C ASP A 94 4.51 6.27 -5.26
N ARG A 95 5.31 7.31 -5.14
CA ARG A 95 6.29 7.50 -4.06
C ARG A 95 5.81 8.45 -2.98
N ARG A 96 4.51 8.73 -2.89
CA ARG A 96 3.93 9.63 -1.87
C ARG A 96 4.24 9.20 -0.43
N ALA A 97 4.55 7.92 -0.20
CA ALA A 97 5.03 7.43 1.09
C ALA A 97 6.34 8.12 1.56
N GLU A 98 7.16 8.62 0.63
CA GLU A 98 8.39 9.35 0.90
C GLU A 98 8.11 10.78 1.41
N ASN A 99 6.89 11.29 1.24
CA ASN A 99 6.49 12.63 1.66
C ASN A 99 6.05 12.63 3.15
N GLY A 100 6.99 12.33 4.04
CA GLY A 100 6.84 12.38 5.50
C GLY A 100 6.21 11.14 6.15
N MET A 101 5.60 10.22 5.40
CA MET A 101 5.03 8.99 5.98
C MET A 101 6.13 8.04 6.44
N ALA A 102 7.14 7.80 5.61
CA ALA A 102 8.24 6.91 5.95
C ALA A 102 9.01 7.41 7.16
N ASP A 103 9.34 8.71 7.20
CA ASP A 103 10.06 9.33 8.33
C ASP A 103 9.26 9.20 9.62
N PHE A 104 7.97 9.55 9.59
CA PHE A 104 7.10 9.41 10.76
C PHE A 104 7.01 7.96 11.25
N CYS A 105 6.93 7.01 10.33
CA CYS A 105 6.88 5.59 10.69
C CYS A 105 8.21 5.11 11.32
N ILE A 106 9.36 5.58 10.82
CA ILE A 106 10.68 5.28 11.40
C ILE A 106 10.77 5.83 12.83
N GLU A 107 10.44 7.11 13.02
CA GLU A 107 10.52 7.81 14.29
C GLU A 107 9.64 7.14 15.38
N ASN A 108 8.54 6.53 14.99
CA ASN A 108 7.57 5.92 15.91
C ASN A 108 7.62 4.38 15.94
N GLY A 109 8.59 3.75 15.26
CA GLY A 109 8.74 2.29 15.24
C GLY A 109 7.61 1.55 14.51
N ILE A 110 6.92 2.22 13.55
CA ILE A 110 5.82 1.67 12.78
C ILE A 110 6.36 1.01 11.50
N GLY A 111 6.10 -0.27 11.31
CA GLY A 111 6.51 -0.97 10.08
C GLY A 111 5.55 -0.68 8.92
N ILE A 112 6.06 -0.31 7.74
CA ILE A 112 5.24 -0.13 6.55
C ILE A 112 5.05 -1.47 5.83
N LEU A 113 3.80 -1.81 5.50
CA LEU A 113 3.42 -2.95 4.68
C LEU A 113 2.87 -2.42 3.35
N CYS A 114 3.55 -2.71 2.24
CA CYS A 114 3.25 -2.06 0.95
C CYS A 114 2.39 -2.94 0.06
N TYR A 115 1.26 -2.42 -0.41
CA TYR A 115 0.49 -3.02 -1.50
C TYR A 115 0.60 -2.19 -2.78
N GLY A 116 0.24 -2.81 -3.91
CA GLY A 116 0.24 -2.14 -5.21
C GLY A 116 1.62 -1.95 -5.81
N THR A 117 2.61 -2.69 -5.35
CA THR A 117 4.02 -2.58 -5.78
C THR A 117 4.23 -2.80 -7.27
N VAL A 118 3.36 -3.58 -7.92
CA VAL A 118 3.37 -3.82 -9.38
C VAL A 118 2.32 -2.99 -10.14
N ALA A 119 1.75 -1.95 -9.50
CA ALA A 119 0.77 -1.06 -10.12
C ALA A 119 -0.37 -1.81 -10.83
N GLY A 120 -1.00 -2.78 -10.12
CA GLY A 120 -2.10 -3.57 -10.68
C GLY A 120 -1.70 -4.46 -11.86
N GLY A 121 -0.41 -4.73 -12.04
CA GLY A 121 0.15 -5.52 -13.12
C GLY A 121 0.65 -4.71 -14.31
N PHE A 122 0.61 -3.38 -14.26
CA PHE A 122 1.21 -2.53 -15.29
C PHE A 122 2.74 -2.66 -15.31
N LEU A 123 3.39 -2.78 -14.16
CA LEU A 123 4.83 -3.02 -14.06
C LEU A 123 5.14 -4.49 -14.38
N SER A 124 5.06 -4.83 -15.66
CA SER A 124 5.32 -6.16 -16.21
C SER A 124 5.69 -6.11 -17.69
N GLU A 125 6.26 -7.19 -18.20
CA GLU A 125 6.64 -7.38 -19.61
C GLU A 125 5.45 -7.27 -20.56
N LYS A 126 4.23 -7.53 -20.06
CA LYS A 126 2.99 -7.41 -20.84
C LYS A 126 2.82 -6.05 -21.49
N PHE A 127 3.27 -4.99 -20.81
CA PHE A 127 3.11 -3.60 -21.27
C PHE A 127 4.38 -3.02 -21.87
N LEU A 128 5.52 -3.71 -21.82
CA LEU A 128 6.78 -3.24 -22.38
C LEU A 128 6.68 -3.10 -23.90
N ASN A 129 7.07 -1.94 -24.42
CA ASN A 129 7.00 -1.58 -25.85
C ASN A 129 5.58 -1.70 -26.45
N LYS A 130 4.55 -1.50 -25.64
CA LYS A 130 3.16 -1.50 -26.08
C LYS A 130 2.57 -0.09 -26.03
N PRO A 131 1.62 0.22 -26.91
CA PRO A 131 0.86 1.45 -26.81
C PRO A 131 0.01 1.45 -25.54
N GLU A 132 -0.34 2.63 -25.08
CA GLU A 132 -1.27 2.79 -23.95
C GLU A 132 -2.60 2.09 -24.25
N PRO A 133 -3.14 1.27 -23.31
CA PRO A 133 -4.42 0.62 -23.51
C PRO A 133 -5.55 1.65 -23.51
N LYS A 134 -6.39 1.62 -24.55
CA LYS A 134 -7.54 2.53 -24.69
C LYS A 134 -8.62 2.27 -23.62
N THR A 135 -8.73 1.03 -23.17
CA THR A 135 -9.69 0.58 -22.16
C THR A 135 -9.02 -0.37 -21.20
N VAL A 136 -9.39 -0.28 -19.92
CA VAL A 136 -8.97 -1.19 -18.87
C VAL A 136 -10.20 -1.76 -18.17
N GLU A 137 -10.15 -3.05 -17.84
CA GLU A 137 -11.32 -3.81 -17.43
C GLU A 137 -11.67 -3.67 -15.95
N THR A 138 -10.68 -3.38 -15.11
CA THR A 138 -10.88 -3.38 -13.66
C THR A 138 -10.68 -1.97 -13.08
N ARG A 139 -11.35 -1.70 -11.97
CA ARG A 139 -11.13 -0.45 -11.21
C ARG A 139 -9.68 -0.26 -10.78
N SER A 140 -9.04 -1.36 -10.39
CA SER A 140 -7.61 -1.33 -10.05
C SER A 140 -6.78 -0.88 -11.24
N SER A 141 -7.07 -1.38 -12.44
CA SER A 141 -6.38 -0.95 -13.66
C SER A 141 -6.63 0.53 -13.97
N VAL A 142 -7.87 1.01 -13.83
CA VAL A 142 -8.19 2.45 -13.98
C VAL A 142 -7.39 3.29 -12.98
N LYS A 143 -7.36 2.88 -11.72
CA LYS A 143 -6.59 3.58 -10.68
C LYS A 143 -5.12 3.71 -11.06
N TYR A 144 -4.49 2.62 -11.45
CA TYR A 144 -3.05 2.66 -11.75
C TYR A 144 -2.73 3.31 -13.09
N GLN A 145 -3.63 3.31 -14.06
CA GLN A 145 -3.49 4.12 -15.27
C GLN A 145 -3.45 5.61 -14.92
N LEU A 146 -4.33 6.07 -14.02
CA LEU A 146 -4.26 7.45 -13.53
C LEU A 146 -2.96 7.76 -12.77
N ILE A 147 -2.40 6.81 -12.03
CA ILE A 147 -1.09 6.98 -11.39
C ILE A 147 0.03 7.09 -12.44
N ILE A 148 -0.05 6.35 -13.55
CA ILE A 148 0.88 6.50 -14.68
C ILE A 148 0.76 7.90 -15.31
N ASP A 149 -0.46 8.43 -15.45
CA ASP A 149 -0.67 9.81 -15.91
C ASP A 149 0.02 10.83 -14.98
N GLU A 150 -0.20 10.69 -13.67
CA GLU A 150 0.42 11.55 -12.65
C GLU A 150 1.95 11.42 -12.64
N PHE A 151 2.49 10.23 -12.87
CA PHE A 151 3.92 9.96 -12.93
C PHE A 151 4.60 10.75 -14.06
N GLY A 152 3.92 10.94 -15.18
CA GLY A 152 4.43 11.69 -16.34
C GLY A 152 3.94 11.16 -17.68
N GLY A 153 2.95 10.27 -17.65
CA GLY A 153 2.31 9.67 -18.80
C GLY A 153 2.99 8.41 -19.31
N TRP A 154 2.40 7.88 -20.38
CA TRP A 154 2.77 6.57 -20.89
C TRP A 154 4.21 6.48 -21.42
N ASP A 155 4.73 7.54 -22.05
CA ASP A 155 6.10 7.54 -22.61
C ASP A 155 7.15 7.42 -21.51
N LEU A 156 7.01 8.17 -20.42
CA LEU A 156 7.91 8.06 -19.27
C LEU A 156 7.77 6.70 -18.56
N PHE A 157 6.55 6.17 -18.50
CA PHE A 157 6.31 4.83 -18.00
C PHE A 157 7.01 3.76 -18.86
N GLN A 158 7.02 3.90 -20.20
CA GLN A 158 7.76 2.98 -21.08
C GLN A 158 9.27 3.08 -20.88
N GLU A 159 9.79 4.28 -20.64
CA GLU A 159 11.20 4.47 -20.29
C GLU A 159 11.54 3.72 -18.99
N LEU A 160 10.70 3.86 -17.97
CA LEU A 160 10.86 3.12 -16.70
C LEU A 160 10.81 1.61 -16.94
N LEU A 161 9.82 1.10 -17.67
CA LEU A 161 9.71 -0.33 -17.98
C LEU A 161 10.96 -0.85 -18.69
N SER A 162 11.56 -0.05 -19.60
CA SER A 162 12.78 -0.44 -20.30
C SER A 162 13.96 -0.61 -19.34
N VAL A 163 14.15 0.33 -18.41
CA VAL A 163 15.18 0.24 -17.36
C VAL A 163 14.94 -0.95 -16.46
N LEU A 164 13.71 -1.12 -15.95
CA LEU A 164 13.38 -2.26 -15.08
C LEU A 164 13.56 -3.60 -15.79
N ASN A 165 13.24 -3.71 -17.08
CA ASN A 165 13.45 -4.92 -17.86
C ASN A 165 14.94 -5.25 -18.06
N LYS A 166 15.80 -4.22 -18.27
CA LYS A 166 17.25 -4.41 -18.32
C LYS A 166 17.77 -5.00 -17.01
N ILE A 167 17.36 -4.43 -15.88
CA ILE A 167 17.73 -4.89 -14.53
C ILE A 167 17.14 -6.30 -14.26
N ALA A 168 15.89 -6.55 -14.67
CA ALA A 168 15.27 -7.86 -14.51
C ALA A 168 16.07 -8.97 -15.20
N LYS A 169 16.59 -8.70 -16.39
CA LYS A 169 17.43 -9.66 -17.12
C LYS A 169 18.75 -9.93 -16.42
N SER A 170 19.43 -8.94 -15.84
CA SER A 170 20.68 -9.15 -15.10
C SER A 170 20.47 -10.02 -13.85
N HIS A 171 19.30 -9.89 -13.19
CA HIS A 171 18.93 -10.68 -12.02
C HIS A 171 18.17 -11.99 -12.36
N GLN A 172 17.98 -12.33 -13.63
CA GLN A 172 17.16 -13.48 -14.06
C GLN A 172 15.76 -13.48 -13.42
N ALA A 173 15.17 -12.29 -13.35
CA ALA A 173 13.87 -12.01 -12.73
C ALA A 173 12.91 -11.38 -13.76
N ASP A 174 11.68 -11.09 -13.34
CA ASP A 174 10.73 -10.29 -14.10
C ASP A 174 10.64 -8.84 -13.58
N ILE A 175 10.03 -7.96 -14.39
CA ILE A 175 9.86 -6.54 -14.06
C ILE A 175 9.11 -6.36 -12.73
N GLY A 176 8.09 -7.19 -12.47
CA GLY A 176 7.30 -7.12 -11.25
C GLY A 176 8.11 -7.46 -9.99
N THR A 177 9.02 -8.43 -10.12
CA THR A 177 9.99 -8.78 -9.06
C THR A 177 10.91 -7.59 -8.75
N ILE A 178 11.50 -6.96 -9.77
CA ILE A 178 12.37 -5.79 -9.58
C ILE A 178 11.61 -4.61 -8.97
N ALA A 179 10.41 -4.31 -9.48
CA ALA A 179 9.58 -3.24 -8.95
C ALA A 179 9.20 -3.47 -7.47
N SER A 180 8.86 -4.71 -7.10
CA SER A 180 8.51 -5.05 -5.73
C SER A 180 9.73 -5.06 -4.81
N ALA A 181 10.88 -5.54 -5.29
CA ALA A 181 12.15 -5.50 -4.57
C ALA A 181 12.61 -4.05 -4.32
N TRP A 182 12.45 -3.16 -5.32
CA TRP A 182 12.73 -1.74 -5.14
C TRP A 182 11.93 -1.14 -3.98
N VAL A 183 10.64 -1.47 -3.86
CA VAL A 183 9.81 -1.03 -2.73
C VAL A 183 10.27 -1.66 -1.42
N LEU A 184 10.57 -2.97 -1.41
CA LEU A 184 11.00 -3.68 -0.19
C LEU A 184 12.27 -3.07 0.40
N ASN A 185 13.16 -2.53 -0.45
CA ASN A 185 14.41 -1.88 -0.03
C ASN A 185 14.22 -0.41 0.41
N ARG A 186 12.99 0.13 0.49
CA ARG A 186 12.77 1.51 0.94
C ARG A 186 12.75 1.60 2.48
N PRO A 187 13.16 2.76 3.03
CA PRO A 187 13.10 3.00 4.47
C PRO A 187 11.71 2.73 5.06
N ALA A 188 11.65 2.23 6.29
CA ALA A 188 10.45 1.83 7.02
C ALA A 188 9.69 0.62 6.45
N VAL A 189 9.90 0.21 5.19
CA VAL A 189 9.21 -0.94 4.60
C VAL A 189 9.69 -2.24 5.25
N LYS A 190 8.73 -3.04 5.74
CA LYS A 190 8.97 -4.34 6.38
C LYS A 190 8.49 -5.51 5.54
N ALA A 191 7.49 -5.27 4.67
CA ALA A 191 7.00 -6.28 3.75
C ALA A 191 6.31 -5.67 2.54
N VAL A 192 6.30 -6.41 1.45
CA VAL A 192 5.48 -6.16 0.26
C VAL A 192 4.38 -7.20 0.16
N ILE A 193 3.17 -6.75 -0.15
CA ILE A 193 1.99 -7.60 -0.31
C ILE A 193 1.86 -7.91 -1.79
N VAL A 194 2.08 -9.18 -2.14
CA VAL A 194 2.11 -9.65 -3.52
C VAL A 194 0.86 -10.42 -3.90
N GLY A 195 0.52 -10.37 -5.18
CA GLY A 195 -0.58 -11.16 -5.73
C GLY A 195 -0.20 -12.64 -5.83
N ALA A 196 -1.08 -13.53 -5.35
CA ALA A 196 -0.92 -14.98 -5.44
C ALA A 196 -2.18 -15.64 -6.03
N ARG A 197 -2.69 -15.07 -7.13
CA ARG A 197 -3.92 -15.56 -7.78
C ARG A 197 -3.75 -16.95 -8.37
N ASN A 198 -2.55 -17.30 -8.78
CA ASN A 198 -2.17 -18.63 -9.25
C ASN A 198 -0.72 -18.92 -8.86
N VAL A 199 -0.29 -20.15 -9.00
CA VAL A 199 1.05 -20.61 -8.62
C VAL A 199 2.15 -20.10 -9.55
N SER A 200 1.84 -19.60 -10.74
CA SER A 200 2.85 -19.18 -11.74
C SER A 200 3.72 -18.00 -11.28
N HIS A 201 3.27 -17.24 -10.28
CA HIS A 201 4.03 -16.11 -9.73
C HIS A 201 4.79 -16.47 -8.44
N MET A 202 4.71 -17.71 -7.95
CA MET A 202 5.33 -18.07 -6.68
C MET A 202 6.86 -17.95 -6.74
N ASP A 203 7.47 -18.48 -7.80
CA ASP A 203 8.93 -18.42 -7.96
C ASP A 203 9.43 -16.98 -8.09
N SER A 204 8.72 -16.15 -8.86
CA SER A 204 9.01 -14.71 -8.98
C SER A 204 8.88 -14.00 -7.63
N ASN A 205 7.79 -14.26 -6.90
CA ASN A 205 7.56 -13.65 -5.60
C ASN A 205 8.64 -14.02 -4.58
N LEU A 206 9.12 -15.27 -4.59
CA LEU A 206 10.20 -15.74 -3.71
C LEU A 206 11.56 -15.09 -4.00
N LYS A 207 11.77 -14.58 -5.21
CA LYS A 207 12.99 -13.85 -5.58
C LYS A 207 13.02 -12.42 -5.04
N ILE A 208 11.87 -11.80 -4.74
CA ILE A 208 11.79 -10.40 -4.32
C ILE A 208 12.80 -10.06 -3.20
N PRO A 209 12.87 -10.81 -2.08
CA PRO A 209 13.78 -10.47 -1.00
C PRO A 209 15.25 -10.79 -1.28
N THR A 210 15.57 -11.42 -2.41
CA THR A 210 16.95 -11.78 -2.78
C THR A 210 17.58 -10.79 -3.77
N ILE A 211 16.82 -9.80 -4.24
CA ILE A 211 17.32 -8.79 -5.18
C ILE A 211 18.13 -7.75 -4.42
N GLU A 212 19.40 -7.63 -4.74
CA GLU A 212 20.30 -6.60 -4.28
C GLU A 212 20.67 -5.71 -5.46
N PHE A 213 20.28 -4.44 -5.40
CA PHE A 213 20.56 -3.49 -6.47
C PHE A 213 22.00 -2.99 -6.41
N THR A 214 22.67 -2.91 -7.54
CA THR A 214 23.93 -2.19 -7.69
C THR A 214 23.70 -0.68 -7.70
N ASP A 215 24.77 0.10 -7.44
CA ASP A 215 24.71 1.56 -7.51
C ASP A 215 24.35 2.03 -8.92
N ASP A 216 24.85 1.38 -9.96
CA ASP A 216 24.53 1.69 -11.36
C ASP A 216 23.04 1.44 -11.69
N GLU A 217 22.48 0.33 -11.22
CA GLU A 217 21.05 0.04 -11.39
C GLU A 217 20.18 1.06 -10.68
N MET A 218 20.54 1.43 -9.45
CA MET A 218 19.85 2.47 -8.70
C MET A 218 20.00 3.83 -9.37
N PHE A 219 21.15 4.14 -9.96
CA PHE A 219 21.37 5.36 -10.72
C PHE A 219 20.45 5.41 -11.95
N GLU A 220 20.40 4.34 -12.76
CA GLU A 220 19.53 4.27 -13.93
C GLU A 220 18.05 4.45 -13.58
N ILE A 221 17.57 3.79 -12.52
CA ILE A 221 16.21 3.99 -12.02
C ILE A 221 15.99 5.46 -11.63
N ASN A 222 16.89 6.05 -10.86
CA ASN A 222 16.75 7.41 -10.35
C ASN A 222 16.76 8.45 -11.48
N GLU A 223 17.50 8.24 -12.57
CA GLU A 223 17.49 9.14 -13.75
C GLU A 223 16.10 9.21 -14.39
N VAL A 224 15.36 8.10 -14.43
CA VAL A 224 13.96 8.11 -14.91
C VAL A 224 13.07 8.78 -13.87
N LEU A 225 13.23 8.45 -12.59
CA LEU A 225 12.41 9.00 -11.50
C LEU A 225 12.53 10.52 -11.34
N LYS A 226 13.69 11.12 -11.69
CA LYS A 226 13.89 12.59 -11.71
C LYS A 226 12.98 13.30 -12.73
N LYS A 227 12.55 12.61 -13.79
CA LYS A 227 11.64 13.14 -14.82
C LYS A 227 10.18 13.08 -14.40
N SER A 228 9.86 12.34 -13.34
CA SER A 228 8.51 12.17 -12.83
C SER A 228 7.92 13.50 -12.36
N LYS A 229 6.66 13.76 -12.74
CA LYS A 229 5.90 14.95 -12.36
C LYS A 229 5.07 14.76 -11.08
N GLY A 230 4.92 13.53 -10.63
CA GLY A 230 4.09 13.14 -9.48
C GLY A 230 4.03 11.62 -9.34
N PRO A 231 2.99 11.08 -8.67
CA PRO A 231 1.96 11.80 -7.94
C PRO A 231 2.52 12.60 -6.75
N ASN A 232 1.95 13.78 -6.52
CA ASN A 232 2.36 14.71 -5.47
C ASN A 232 1.45 14.63 -4.24
N GLY A 233 1.89 15.28 -3.15
CA GLY A 233 1.15 15.35 -1.89
C GLY A 233 1.36 14.14 -0.98
N PRO A 234 0.64 14.08 0.14
CA PRO A 234 0.70 12.94 1.06
C PRO A 234 -0.05 11.72 0.51
N VAL A 235 0.19 10.58 1.12
CA VAL A 235 -0.52 9.32 0.82
C VAL A 235 -2.03 9.55 0.89
N TYR A 236 -2.77 9.04 -0.09
CA TYR A 236 -4.23 9.15 -0.28
C TYR A 236 -4.77 10.56 -0.57
N HIS A 237 -3.93 11.56 -0.78
CA HIS A 237 -4.40 12.92 -1.10
C HIS A 237 -5.24 12.96 -2.39
N LEU A 238 -4.77 12.30 -3.45
CA LEU A 238 -5.48 12.23 -4.72
C LEU A 238 -6.84 11.53 -4.58
N GLU A 239 -6.85 10.39 -3.92
CA GLU A 239 -8.04 9.54 -3.75
C GLU A 239 -9.11 10.17 -2.86
N ARG A 240 -8.73 11.13 -2.02
CA ARG A 240 -9.67 11.83 -1.12
C ARG A 240 -10.19 13.14 -1.68
N TYR A 241 -9.34 13.89 -2.38
CA TYR A 241 -9.63 15.29 -2.68
C TYR A 241 -9.79 15.60 -4.18
N PHE A 242 -9.41 14.68 -5.08
CA PHE A 242 -9.51 14.90 -6.52
C PHE A 242 -10.52 13.96 -7.16
N ASP A 243 -11.54 14.51 -7.80
CA ASP A 243 -12.67 13.76 -8.36
C ASP A 243 -12.24 12.66 -9.32
N LYS A 244 -11.23 12.91 -10.16
CA LYS A 244 -10.69 11.93 -11.12
C LYS A 244 -10.26 10.63 -10.41
N HIS A 245 -9.63 10.74 -9.24
CA HIS A 245 -9.18 9.61 -8.43
C HIS A 245 -10.25 9.11 -7.46
N ARG A 246 -11.02 10.06 -6.86
CA ARG A 246 -12.06 9.75 -5.89
C ARG A 246 -13.19 8.91 -6.47
N ASN A 247 -13.62 9.20 -7.70
CA ASN A 247 -14.74 8.51 -8.35
C ASN A 247 -14.48 7.02 -8.66
N ILE A 248 -13.22 6.60 -8.63
CA ILE A 248 -12.83 5.19 -8.77
C ILE A 248 -12.91 4.48 -7.42
N MET A 249 -12.68 5.21 -6.34
CA MET A 249 -12.75 4.69 -4.98
C MET A 249 -14.22 4.52 -4.63
N HIS A 250 -14.73 3.28 -4.66
CA HIS A 250 -16.10 3.09 -4.23
C HIS A 250 -16.24 3.27 -2.73
N THR A 251 -16.81 4.38 -2.39
CA THR A 251 -17.57 4.58 -1.15
C THR A 251 -18.98 3.98 -1.26
N ASN A 252 -19.33 3.39 -2.39
CA ASN A 252 -20.66 2.86 -2.67
C ASN A 252 -20.57 1.34 -2.75
N ASN A 253 -21.13 0.66 -1.75
CA ASN A 253 -22.56 0.42 -1.80
C ASN A 253 -22.96 -0.56 -2.88
N ASN A 254 -23.15 -1.71 -2.52
CA ASN A 254 -24.52 -2.23 -2.53
C ASN A 254 -24.63 -3.24 -1.42
#